data_3adb5f02f8010712805891932513e81d
#
_entry.id   3adb5f02f8010712805891932513e81d
#
_cell.length_a   1.000
_cell.length_b   1.000
_cell.length_c   1.000
_cell.angle_alpha   90.00
_cell.angle_beta   90.00
_cell.angle_gamma   90.00
#
_symmetry.space_group_name_H-M   'P 1'
#
loop_
_entity.id
_entity.type
_entity.pdbx_description
1 polymer ?
#
loop_
_entity_poly.entity_id
_entity_poly.type
_entity_poly.pdbx_seq_one_letter_code
_entity_poly.pdbx_strand_id
1 'polypeptide(L)'
;MQESRDSLESRKLALTEQLSVIERHYGRLAKSRNELDAQAKIHGKRVADLKRKAQSLLDQVESQHKGLAAQARAAYAAGHQEWLKLVINSSDPARLSRILAYYNYLNRSRNRLLQGMQSELTESRHLQAELEQELERLRLSQGELLAEEAELEKTRQARRQVMKELERGIINQDVQIKRLQENEQRLQRLLVSIEPAAIESGLATPDIPDTFPAKSRQTACPVRGRVIEQFGSARSGGRLGGILIAAREGSPVRAVSDGRVAFSDWLRGYGLLTIIDHGDSHMSLYAYNQSLYKNVGDKVTAGEVIATVGVSGGRPEPGLFFGIREKGKPINPLTWCNPNE
;
A
#
# COMPACT_ATOMS: atom_id res chain seq x y z
N MET A 1 -36.17 -38.51 0.60
CA MET A 1 -35.08 -38.06 1.53
C MET A 1 -33.72 -37.92 0.87
N GLN A 2 -33.31 -38.81 -0.04
CA GLN A 2 -32.07 -38.68 -0.82
C GLN A 2 -32.10 -37.50 -1.78
N GLU A 3 -33.14 -37.32 -2.59
CA GLU A 3 -33.33 -36.17 -3.50
C GLU A 3 -33.29 -34.82 -2.79
N SER A 4 -33.83 -34.73 -1.56
CA SER A 4 -33.78 -33.51 -0.77
C SER A 4 -32.36 -33.17 -0.25
N ARG A 5 -31.55 -34.20 0.01
CA ARG A 5 -30.11 -34.04 0.38
C ARG A 5 -29.28 -33.57 -0.80
N ASP A 6 -29.47 -34.19 -1.98
CA ASP A 6 -28.71 -33.85 -3.18
C ASP A 6 -29.02 -32.45 -3.67
N SER A 7 -30.28 -32.00 -3.54
CA SER A 7 -30.68 -30.63 -3.88
C SER A 7 -30.09 -29.59 -2.91
N LEU A 8 -30.02 -29.87 -1.61
CA LEU A 8 -29.39 -29.03 -0.59
C LEU A 8 -27.86 -28.93 -0.79
N GLU A 9 -27.23 -30.06 -1.14
CA GLU A 9 -25.79 -30.10 -1.40
C GLU A 9 -25.42 -29.31 -2.66
N SER A 10 -26.22 -29.46 -3.74
CA SER A 10 -26.08 -28.66 -4.96
C SER A 10 -26.26 -27.16 -4.74
N ARG A 11 -27.30 -26.79 -3.99
CA ARG A 11 -27.53 -25.37 -3.61
C ARG A 11 -26.38 -24.78 -2.80
N LYS A 12 -25.80 -25.54 -1.92
CA LYS A 12 -24.68 -25.17 -1.09
C LYS A 12 -23.36 -25.05 -1.85
N LEU A 13 -23.15 -25.94 -2.86
CA LEU A 13 -22.04 -25.78 -3.81
C LEU A 13 -22.18 -24.49 -4.60
N ALA A 14 -23.37 -24.20 -5.13
CA ALA A 14 -23.65 -22.97 -5.85
C ALA A 14 -23.41 -21.70 -4.99
N LEU A 15 -23.88 -21.69 -3.74
CA LEU A 15 -23.65 -20.57 -2.81
C LEU A 15 -22.17 -20.42 -2.44
N THR A 16 -21.44 -21.52 -2.32
CA THR A 16 -19.98 -21.47 -2.05
C THR A 16 -19.23 -20.89 -3.25
N GLU A 17 -19.63 -21.24 -4.47
CA GLU A 17 -19.06 -20.68 -5.69
C GLU A 17 -19.38 -19.19 -5.82
N GLN A 18 -20.63 -18.80 -5.58
CA GLN A 18 -21.00 -17.37 -5.51
C GLN A 18 -20.17 -16.61 -4.47
N LEU A 19 -19.99 -17.19 -3.28
CA LEU A 19 -19.13 -16.59 -2.25
C LEU A 19 -17.69 -16.42 -2.74
N SER A 20 -17.14 -17.42 -3.44
CA SER A 20 -15.77 -17.34 -3.96
C SER A 20 -15.61 -16.20 -4.96
N VAL A 21 -16.56 -16.00 -5.86
CA VAL A 21 -16.57 -14.90 -6.85
C VAL A 21 -16.66 -13.55 -6.15
N ILE A 22 -17.58 -13.43 -5.18
CA ILE A 22 -17.76 -12.18 -4.41
C ILE A 22 -16.50 -11.85 -3.61
N GLU A 23 -15.87 -12.83 -2.94
CA GLU A 23 -14.68 -12.62 -2.13
C GLU A 23 -13.45 -12.26 -2.97
N ARG A 24 -13.30 -12.89 -4.16
CA ARG A 24 -12.25 -12.48 -5.10
C ARG A 24 -12.47 -11.04 -5.60
N HIS A 25 -13.70 -10.69 -5.92
CA HIS A 25 -14.05 -9.32 -6.34
C HIS A 25 -13.79 -8.31 -5.22
N TYR A 26 -14.27 -8.58 -4.03
CA TYR A 26 -14.02 -7.79 -2.83
C TYR A 26 -12.52 -7.60 -2.55
N GLY A 27 -11.74 -8.66 -2.69
CA GLY A 27 -10.29 -8.61 -2.51
C GLY A 27 -9.59 -7.70 -3.54
N ARG A 28 -10.02 -7.73 -4.81
CA ARG A 28 -9.49 -6.82 -5.84
C ARG A 28 -9.85 -5.36 -5.56
N LEU A 29 -11.10 -5.08 -5.22
CA LEU A 29 -11.57 -3.74 -4.85
C LEU A 29 -10.81 -3.21 -3.62
N ALA A 30 -10.63 -4.04 -2.59
CA ALA A 30 -9.88 -3.64 -1.40
C ALA A 30 -8.41 -3.30 -1.70
N LYS A 31 -7.78 -4.06 -2.61
CA LYS A 31 -6.43 -3.77 -3.10
C LYS A 31 -6.39 -2.44 -3.86
N SER A 32 -7.27 -2.26 -4.86
CA SER A 32 -7.39 -1.04 -5.66
C SER A 32 -7.62 0.20 -4.77
N ARG A 33 -8.54 0.10 -3.83
CA ARG A 33 -8.80 1.16 -2.84
C ARG A 33 -7.57 1.55 -2.05
N ASN A 34 -6.77 0.57 -1.59
CA ASN A 34 -5.55 0.86 -0.84
C ASN A 34 -4.46 1.52 -1.71
N GLU A 35 -4.36 1.13 -2.98
CA GLU A 35 -3.46 1.75 -3.95
C GLU A 35 -3.86 3.20 -4.23
N LEU A 36 -5.15 3.46 -4.46
CA LEU A 36 -5.70 4.81 -4.66
C LEU A 36 -5.52 5.71 -3.43
N ASP A 37 -5.74 5.18 -2.23
CA ASP A 37 -5.51 5.92 -0.97
C ASP A 37 -4.02 6.31 -0.81
N ALA A 38 -3.11 5.40 -1.18
CA ALA A 38 -1.67 5.71 -1.17
C ALA A 38 -1.32 6.79 -2.20
N GLN A 39 -1.87 6.75 -3.41
CA GLN A 39 -1.68 7.77 -4.44
C GLN A 39 -2.24 9.13 -4.01
N ALA A 40 -3.46 9.17 -3.47
CA ALA A 40 -4.07 10.40 -2.94
C ALA A 40 -3.22 11.04 -1.84
N LYS A 41 -2.62 10.24 -0.96
CA LYS A 41 -1.70 10.73 0.07
C LYS A 41 -0.40 11.31 -0.51
N ILE A 42 0.14 10.71 -1.56
CA ILE A 42 1.34 11.21 -2.27
C ILE A 42 1.02 12.56 -2.91
N HIS A 43 -0.09 12.66 -3.67
CA HIS A 43 -0.53 13.90 -4.29
C HIS A 43 -0.85 14.97 -3.25
N GLY A 44 -1.50 14.61 -2.15
CA GLY A 44 -1.78 15.54 -1.05
C GLY A 44 -0.51 16.13 -0.43
N LYS A 45 0.53 15.32 -0.21
CA LYS A 45 1.84 15.81 0.25
C LYS A 45 2.48 16.74 -0.77
N ARG A 46 2.44 16.38 -2.05
CA ARG A 46 3.00 17.20 -3.13
C ARG A 46 2.32 18.57 -3.21
N VAL A 47 0.99 18.61 -3.13
CA VAL A 47 0.21 19.85 -3.06
C VAL A 47 0.63 20.71 -1.88
N ALA A 48 0.80 20.11 -0.69
CA ALA A 48 1.23 20.85 0.49
C ALA A 48 2.65 21.43 0.32
N ASP A 49 3.56 20.70 -0.30
CA ASP A 49 4.93 21.15 -0.57
C ASP A 49 4.95 22.28 -1.60
N LEU A 50 4.19 22.16 -2.69
CA LEU A 50 4.07 23.20 -3.71
C LEU A 50 3.46 24.50 -3.14
N LYS A 51 2.42 24.39 -2.30
CA LYS A 51 1.83 25.55 -1.61
C LYS A 51 2.84 26.24 -0.72
N ARG A 52 3.66 25.51 0.04
CA ARG A 52 4.71 26.10 0.89
C ARG A 52 5.77 26.83 0.04
N LYS A 53 6.20 26.24 -1.06
CA LYS A 53 7.15 26.88 -1.98
C LYS A 53 6.58 28.15 -2.61
N ALA A 54 5.32 28.07 -3.08
CA ALA A 54 4.64 29.23 -3.65
C ALA A 54 4.52 30.37 -2.64
N GLN A 55 4.16 30.07 -1.39
CA GLN A 55 4.07 31.07 -0.33
C GLN A 55 5.44 31.70 -0.02
N SER A 56 6.49 30.89 0.12
CA SER A 56 7.86 31.37 0.35
C SER A 56 8.34 32.31 -0.76
N LEU A 57 8.01 31.97 -2.02
CA LEU A 57 8.36 32.77 -3.18
C LEU A 57 7.59 34.13 -3.17
N LEU A 58 6.29 34.10 -2.83
CA LEU A 58 5.51 35.33 -2.68
C LEU A 58 6.06 36.25 -1.61
N ASP A 59 6.43 35.73 -0.44
CA ASP A 59 7.02 36.49 0.66
C ASP A 59 8.35 37.10 0.24
N GLN A 60 9.16 36.41 -0.54
CA GLN A 60 10.42 36.90 -1.08
C GLN A 60 10.19 38.04 -2.08
N VAL A 61 9.27 37.84 -3.05
CA VAL A 61 8.90 38.86 -4.04
C VAL A 61 8.35 40.13 -3.35
N GLU A 62 7.49 39.97 -2.35
CA GLU A 62 6.96 41.11 -1.58
C GLU A 62 8.06 41.91 -0.85
N SER A 63 9.00 41.20 -0.23
CA SER A 63 10.16 41.84 0.43
C SER A 63 11.02 42.63 -0.56
N GLN A 64 11.31 42.07 -1.73
CA GLN A 64 12.07 42.72 -2.80
C GLN A 64 11.32 43.92 -3.36
N HIS A 65 10.00 43.79 -3.57
CA HIS A 65 9.15 44.88 -4.05
C HIS A 65 9.15 46.08 -3.07
N LYS A 66 9.06 45.83 -1.77
CA LYS A 66 9.17 46.88 -0.74
C LYS A 66 10.51 47.61 -0.80
N GLY A 67 11.61 46.85 -0.97
CA GLY A 67 12.97 47.39 -1.15
C GLY A 67 13.09 48.26 -2.40
N LEU A 68 12.58 47.82 -3.53
CA LEU A 68 12.56 48.54 -4.81
C LEU A 68 11.73 49.84 -4.72
N ALA A 69 10.56 49.75 -4.12
CA ALA A 69 9.67 50.90 -3.92
C ALA A 69 10.33 51.97 -3.03
N ALA A 70 11.08 51.57 -2.01
CA ALA A 70 11.85 52.50 -1.16
C ALA A 70 12.98 53.18 -1.96
N GLN A 71 13.73 52.42 -2.77
CA GLN A 71 14.78 52.95 -3.65
C GLN A 71 14.21 53.90 -4.72
N ALA A 72 13.06 53.56 -5.32
CA ALA A 72 12.38 54.39 -6.30
C ALA A 72 11.93 55.74 -5.69
N ARG A 73 11.34 55.68 -4.49
CA ARG A 73 10.96 56.91 -3.75
C ARG A 73 12.17 57.79 -3.42
N ALA A 74 13.25 57.17 -2.94
CA ALA A 74 14.49 57.92 -2.66
C ALA A 74 15.08 58.56 -3.92
N ALA A 75 15.10 57.83 -5.05
CA ALA A 75 15.57 58.38 -6.32
C ALA A 75 14.67 59.50 -6.86
N TYR A 76 13.35 59.39 -6.68
CA TYR A 76 12.41 60.45 -7.07
C TYR A 76 12.59 61.72 -6.18
N ALA A 77 12.74 61.54 -4.88
CA ALA A 77 12.96 62.65 -3.94
C ALA A 77 14.31 63.40 -4.17
N ALA A 78 15.33 62.67 -4.64
CA ALA A 78 16.63 63.27 -5.00
C ALA A 78 16.60 64.11 -6.29
N GLY A 79 15.53 64.03 -7.10
CA GLY A 79 15.32 64.84 -8.31
C GLY A 79 16.04 64.32 -9.56
N HIS A 80 15.40 64.47 -10.72
CA HIS A 80 15.89 63.98 -12.02
C HIS A 80 17.16 64.62 -12.55
N GLN A 81 17.61 65.73 -11.99
CA GLN A 81 18.68 66.55 -12.54
C GLN A 81 19.95 66.72 -11.64
N GLU A 82 19.94 66.11 -10.43
CA GLU A 82 21.10 66.31 -9.53
C GLU A 82 22.40 65.70 -10.07
N TRP A 83 22.36 64.58 -10.74
CA TRP A 83 23.54 63.95 -11.36
C TRP A 83 24.10 64.82 -12.50
N LEU A 84 23.21 65.46 -13.30
CA LEU A 84 23.61 66.36 -14.36
C LEU A 84 24.25 67.64 -13.80
N LYS A 85 23.68 68.21 -12.71
CA LYS A 85 24.25 69.33 -12.00
C LYS A 85 25.61 69.05 -11.35
N LEU A 86 25.75 67.80 -10.81
CA LEU A 86 27.00 67.29 -10.25
C LEU A 86 28.10 67.14 -11.32
N VAL A 87 27.73 66.65 -12.49
CA VAL A 87 28.63 66.45 -13.64
C VAL A 87 29.07 67.84 -14.18
N ILE A 88 28.13 68.76 -14.38
CA ILE A 88 28.40 70.08 -14.97
C ILE A 88 29.17 70.95 -14.01
N ASN A 89 28.97 70.86 -12.69
CA ASN A 89 29.58 71.70 -11.67
C ASN A 89 30.86 71.10 -11.04
N SER A 90 31.31 69.89 -11.48
CA SER A 90 32.53 69.33 -10.90
C SER A 90 33.77 69.75 -11.67
N SER A 91 34.62 70.52 -11.03
CA SER A 91 35.93 70.91 -11.53
C SER A 91 37.03 69.86 -11.29
N ASP A 92 36.71 68.74 -10.61
CA ASP A 92 37.69 67.71 -10.27
C ASP A 92 37.39 66.43 -11.05
N PRO A 93 38.21 66.01 -12.04
CA PRO A 93 38.01 64.77 -12.85
C PRO A 93 38.04 63.50 -12.03
N ALA A 94 38.79 63.46 -10.92
CA ALA A 94 38.87 62.29 -10.07
C ALA A 94 37.56 62.03 -9.26
N ARG A 95 36.93 63.18 -8.84
CA ARG A 95 35.60 63.10 -8.16
C ARG A 95 34.50 62.69 -9.12
N LEU A 96 34.54 63.15 -10.37
CA LEU A 96 33.60 62.77 -11.42
C LEU A 96 33.71 61.31 -11.73
N SER A 97 34.92 60.78 -11.91
CA SER A 97 35.16 59.33 -12.16
C SER A 97 34.61 58.46 -11.02
N ARG A 98 34.77 58.83 -9.77
CA ARG A 98 34.19 58.11 -8.62
C ARG A 98 32.68 58.11 -8.63
N ILE A 99 32.03 59.25 -8.92
CA ILE A 99 30.57 59.37 -8.97
C ILE A 99 30.03 58.50 -10.10
N LEU A 100 30.63 58.47 -11.27
CA LEU A 100 30.25 57.60 -12.39
C LEU A 100 30.42 56.11 -12.05
N ALA A 101 31.49 55.74 -11.36
CA ALA A 101 31.70 54.38 -10.87
C ALA A 101 30.60 53.95 -9.90
N TYR A 102 30.23 54.77 -8.93
CA TYR A 102 29.11 54.49 -8.01
C TYR A 102 27.78 54.39 -8.75
N TYR A 103 27.51 55.27 -9.72
CA TYR A 103 26.28 55.24 -10.52
C TYR A 103 26.20 53.97 -11.36
N ASN A 104 27.29 53.58 -11.99
CA ASN A 104 27.39 52.32 -12.73
C ASN A 104 27.18 51.08 -11.82
N TYR A 105 27.75 51.12 -10.62
CA TYR A 105 27.53 50.04 -9.65
C TYR A 105 26.05 49.96 -9.23
N LEU A 106 25.41 51.07 -8.96
CA LEU A 106 24.00 51.15 -8.58
C LEU A 106 23.08 50.64 -9.70
N ASN A 107 23.34 51.06 -10.94
CA ASN A 107 22.58 50.61 -12.11
C ASN A 107 22.76 49.11 -12.36
N ARG A 108 23.97 48.58 -12.23
CA ARG A 108 24.20 47.13 -12.32
C ARG A 108 23.45 46.37 -11.23
N SER A 109 23.42 46.86 -10.01
CA SER A 109 22.69 46.30 -8.90
C SER A 109 21.18 46.29 -9.17
N ARG A 110 20.62 47.41 -9.69
CA ARG A 110 19.21 47.50 -10.09
C ARG A 110 18.85 46.51 -11.21
N ASN A 111 19.70 46.44 -12.23
CA ASN A 111 19.46 45.48 -13.32
C ASN A 111 19.48 44.04 -12.85
N ARG A 112 20.40 43.66 -11.96
CA ARG A 112 20.41 42.33 -11.36
C ARG A 112 19.13 42.04 -10.57
N LEU A 113 18.64 43.03 -9.81
CA LEU A 113 17.41 42.88 -9.05
C LEU A 113 16.20 42.70 -9.96
N LEU A 114 16.10 43.49 -11.05
CA LEU A 114 15.01 43.39 -12.02
C LEU A 114 15.04 42.01 -12.74
N GLN A 115 16.23 41.53 -13.12
CA GLN A 115 16.39 40.21 -13.71
C GLN A 115 16.01 39.12 -12.71
N GLY A 116 16.39 39.24 -11.45
CA GLY A 116 15.95 38.31 -10.39
C GLY A 116 14.43 38.27 -10.24
N MET A 117 13.78 39.42 -10.20
CA MET A 117 12.31 39.48 -10.14
C MET A 117 11.61 38.89 -11.36
N GLN A 118 12.16 39.05 -12.55
CA GLN A 118 11.63 38.40 -13.77
C GLN A 118 11.75 36.88 -13.69
N SER A 119 12.88 36.37 -13.19
CA SER A 119 13.09 34.92 -12.96
C SER A 119 12.10 34.41 -11.94
N GLU A 120 11.91 35.10 -10.81
CA GLU A 120 10.97 34.69 -9.76
C GLU A 120 9.50 34.71 -10.24
N LEU A 121 9.12 35.65 -11.10
CA LEU A 121 7.79 35.68 -11.73
C LEU A 121 7.57 34.52 -12.65
N THR A 122 8.59 34.12 -13.44
CA THR A 122 8.49 32.93 -14.29
C THR A 122 8.41 31.66 -13.47
N GLU A 123 9.18 31.53 -12.41
CA GLU A 123 9.13 30.42 -11.46
C GLU A 123 7.77 30.35 -10.73
N SER A 124 7.24 31.50 -10.31
CA SER A 124 5.90 31.57 -9.69
C SER A 124 4.81 31.05 -10.64
N ARG A 125 4.84 31.44 -11.91
CA ARG A 125 3.88 30.93 -12.91
C ARG A 125 4.02 29.42 -13.13
N HIS A 126 5.25 28.93 -13.17
CA HIS A 126 5.51 27.48 -13.29
C HIS A 126 4.97 26.71 -12.08
N LEU A 127 5.25 27.21 -10.86
CA LEU A 127 4.74 26.61 -9.63
C LEU A 127 3.21 26.63 -9.56
N GLN A 128 2.56 27.70 -10.03
CA GLN A 128 1.10 27.77 -10.10
C GLN A 128 0.54 26.70 -11.04
N ALA A 129 1.10 26.57 -12.24
CA ALA A 129 0.68 25.56 -13.21
C ALA A 129 0.89 24.13 -12.68
N GLU A 130 2.01 23.88 -12.02
CA GLU A 130 2.31 22.58 -11.39
C GLU A 130 1.32 22.29 -10.24
N LEU A 131 0.99 23.31 -9.43
CA LEU A 131 0.02 23.20 -8.34
C LEU A 131 -1.40 22.89 -8.88
N GLU A 132 -1.84 23.55 -9.95
CA GLU A 132 -3.14 23.28 -10.56
C GLU A 132 -3.23 21.87 -11.11
N GLN A 133 -2.20 21.39 -11.79
CA GLN A 133 -2.14 20.01 -12.28
C GLN A 133 -2.20 18.99 -11.14
N GLU A 134 -1.47 19.24 -10.06
CA GLU A 134 -1.41 18.33 -8.93
C GLU A 134 -2.72 18.32 -8.12
N LEU A 135 -3.41 19.47 -8.03
CA LEU A 135 -4.75 19.56 -7.44
C LEU A 135 -5.79 18.77 -8.26
N GLU A 136 -5.72 18.83 -9.59
CA GLU A 136 -6.63 18.05 -10.43
C GLU A 136 -6.36 16.55 -10.31
N ARG A 137 -5.09 16.13 -10.27
CA ARG A 137 -4.74 14.72 -10.00
C ARG A 137 -5.27 14.23 -8.66
N LEU A 138 -5.12 15.06 -7.61
CA LEU A 138 -5.65 14.75 -6.29
C LEU A 138 -7.18 14.61 -6.31
N ARG A 139 -7.86 15.51 -7.01
CA ARG A 139 -9.33 15.49 -7.16
C ARG A 139 -9.80 14.22 -7.87
N LEU A 140 -9.16 13.86 -8.99
CA LEU A 140 -9.49 12.64 -9.72
C LEU A 140 -9.28 11.40 -8.85
N SER A 141 -8.13 11.29 -8.20
CA SER A 141 -7.82 10.17 -7.30
C SER A 141 -8.81 10.06 -6.12
N GLN A 142 -9.27 11.19 -5.58
CA GLN A 142 -10.30 11.20 -4.54
C GLN A 142 -11.68 10.76 -5.08
N GLY A 143 -12.01 11.16 -6.29
CA GLY A 143 -13.26 10.74 -6.97
C GLY A 143 -13.29 9.23 -7.22
N GLU A 144 -12.19 8.68 -7.72
CA GLU A 144 -12.01 7.24 -7.92
C GLU A 144 -12.09 6.48 -6.59
N LEU A 145 -11.46 7.00 -5.55
CA LEU A 145 -11.50 6.39 -4.21
C LEU A 145 -12.94 6.29 -3.66
N LEU A 146 -13.74 7.35 -3.82
CA LEU A 146 -15.14 7.34 -3.38
C LEU A 146 -15.99 6.34 -4.18
N ALA A 147 -15.75 6.21 -5.48
CA ALA A 147 -16.45 5.23 -6.32
C ALA A 147 -16.12 3.80 -5.91
N GLU A 148 -14.83 3.53 -5.63
CA GLU A 148 -14.35 2.22 -5.18
C GLU A 148 -14.89 1.86 -3.79
N GLU A 149 -14.97 2.81 -2.87
CA GLU A 149 -15.57 2.61 -1.54
C GLU A 149 -17.07 2.28 -1.61
N ALA A 150 -17.81 2.92 -2.51
CA ALA A 150 -19.22 2.61 -2.74
C ALA A 150 -19.41 1.19 -3.30
N GLU A 151 -18.56 0.75 -4.21
CA GLU A 151 -18.62 -0.60 -4.77
C GLU A 151 -18.20 -1.66 -3.75
N LEU A 152 -17.20 -1.35 -2.91
CA LEU A 152 -16.81 -2.20 -1.78
C LEU A 152 -17.99 -2.45 -0.82
N GLU A 153 -18.75 -1.41 -0.48
CA GLU A 153 -19.90 -1.58 0.43
C GLU A 153 -21.02 -2.43 -0.20
N LYS A 154 -21.31 -2.26 -1.48
CA LYS A 154 -22.26 -3.14 -2.20
C LYS A 154 -21.82 -4.59 -2.17
N THR A 155 -20.55 -4.83 -2.50
CA THR A 155 -19.97 -6.18 -2.51
C THR A 155 -19.98 -6.80 -1.11
N ARG A 156 -19.73 -6.00 -0.07
CA ARG A 156 -19.84 -6.42 1.32
C ARG A 156 -21.27 -6.82 1.72
N GLN A 157 -22.26 -6.07 1.25
CA GLN A 157 -23.67 -6.42 1.47
C GLN A 157 -24.06 -7.72 0.76
N ALA A 158 -23.66 -7.89 -0.51
CA ALA A 158 -23.89 -9.12 -1.25
C ALA A 158 -23.25 -10.32 -0.54
N ARG A 159 -22.00 -10.17 -0.07
CA ARG A 159 -21.33 -11.20 0.73
C ARG A 159 -22.12 -11.58 1.99
N ARG A 160 -22.62 -10.58 2.73
CA ARG A 160 -23.43 -10.82 3.95
C ARG A 160 -24.71 -11.60 3.66
N GLN A 161 -25.35 -11.34 2.53
CA GLN A 161 -26.55 -12.09 2.11
C GLN A 161 -26.23 -13.55 1.82
N VAL A 162 -25.21 -13.82 1.02
CA VAL A 162 -24.77 -15.20 0.71
C VAL A 162 -24.35 -15.94 1.97
N MET A 163 -23.65 -15.28 2.90
CA MET A 163 -23.29 -15.87 4.19
C MET A 163 -24.48 -16.26 5.03
N LYS A 164 -25.51 -15.38 5.12
CA LYS A 164 -26.77 -15.72 5.84
C LYS A 164 -27.50 -16.92 5.21
N GLU A 165 -27.49 -17.03 3.90
CA GLU A 165 -28.09 -18.18 3.23
C GLU A 165 -27.31 -19.49 3.48
N LEU A 166 -25.96 -19.38 3.48
CA LEU A 166 -25.09 -20.51 3.86
C LEU A 166 -25.32 -20.97 5.30
N GLU A 167 -25.41 -20.04 6.25
CA GLU A 167 -25.69 -20.34 7.66
C GLU A 167 -27.04 -21.02 7.85
N ARG A 168 -28.09 -20.53 7.18
CA ARG A 168 -29.44 -21.16 7.20
C ARG A 168 -29.44 -22.57 6.62
N GLY A 169 -28.53 -22.87 5.66
CA GLY A 169 -28.36 -24.19 5.07
C GLY A 169 -27.52 -25.17 5.92
N ILE A 170 -26.88 -24.71 7.00
CA ILE A 170 -25.93 -25.50 7.82
C ILE A 170 -26.56 -25.96 9.16
N ILE A 171 -27.73 -26.59 9.16
CA ILE A 171 -28.34 -27.11 10.40
C ILE A 171 -27.91 -28.55 10.75
N ASN A 172 -26.90 -29.14 10.07
CA ASN A 172 -26.50 -30.53 10.36
C ASN A 172 -25.00 -30.63 10.71
N GLN A 173 -24.71 -31.01 11.97
CA GLN A 173 -23.35 -31.18 12.52
C GLN A 173 -22.49 -32.20 11.78
N ASP A 174 -23.08 -33.31 11.30
CA ASP A 174 -22.37 -34.38 10.57
C ASP A 174 -21.78 -33.92 9.23
N VAL A 175 -22.41 -32.94 8.58
CA VAL A 175 -21.91 -32.36 7.31
C VAL A 175 -20.71 -31.45 7.55
N GLN A 176 -20.56 -30.86 8.74
CA GLN A 176 -19.40 -30.02 9.06
C GLN A 176 -18.12 -30.85 9.24
N ILE A 177 -18.21 -32.01 9.88
CA ILE A 177 -17.05 -32.91 10.10
C ILE A 177 -16.49 -33.39 8.75
N LYS A 178 -17.34 -33.83 7.87
CA LYS A 178 -16.95 -34.33 6.53
C LYS A 178 -16.27 -33.22 5.69
N ARG A 179 -16.72 -31.98 5.82
CA ARG A 179 -16.16 -30.83 5.10
C ARG A 179 -14.75 -30.44 5.54
N LEU A 180 -14.49 -30.43 6.83
CA LEU A 180 -13.15 -30.10 7.32
C LEU A 180 -12.13 -31.13 6.86
N GLN A 181 -12.53 -32.40 6.80
CA GLN A 181 -11.71 -33.48 6.25
C GLN A 181 -11.44 -33.27 4.74
N GLU A 182 -12.48 -32.93 3.96
CA GLU A 182 -12.31 -32.64 2.53
C GLU A 182 -11.44 -31.40 2.25
N ASN A 183 -11.57 -30.36 3.06
CA ASN A 183 -10.75 -29.15 2.93
C ASN A 183 -9.27 -29.44 3.24
N GLU A 184 -8.99 -30.22 4.29
CA GLU A 184 -7.62 -30.62 4.61
C GLU A 184 -7.02 -31.50 3.49
N GLN A 185 -7.80 -32.44 2.94
CA GLN A 185 -7.36 -33.26 1.80
C GLN A 185 -7.11 -32.43 0.54
N ARG A 186 -7.89 -31.37 0.29
CA ARG A 186 -7.65 -30.46 -0.84
C ARG A 186 -6.37 -29.67 -0.68
N LEU A 187 -6.13 -29.14 0.53
CA LEU A 187 -4.89 -28.47 0.84
C LEU A 187 -3.69 -29.40 0.66
N GLN A 188 -3.77 -30.62 1.16
CA GLN A 188 -2.72 -31.64 0.98
C GLN A 188 -2.45 -31.95 -0.50
N ARG A 189 -3.51 -32.14 -1.33
CA ARG A 189 -3.34 -32.34 -2.78
C ARG A 189 -2.71 -31.12 -3.47
N LEU A 190 -3.10 -29.91 -3.08
CA LEU A 190 -2.50 -28.70 -3.61
C LEU A 190 -1.02 -28.63 -3.27
N LEU A 191 -0.65 -28.88 -2.02
CA LEU A 191 0.75 -28.90 -1.58
C LEU A 191 1.59 -29.93 -2.33
N VAL A 192 1.06 -31.13 -2.54
CA VAL A 192 1.70 -32.18 -3.34
C VAL A 192 1.82 -31.79 -4.82
N SER A 193 0.86 -31.06 -5.38
CA SER A 193 0.93 -30.59 -6.77
C SER A 193 1.89 -29.41 -6.96
N ILE A 194 2.19 -28.65 -5.91
CA ILE A 194 3.13 -27.55 -5.93
C ILE A 194 4.58 -28.07 -5.86
N GLU A 195 4.86 -29.09 -5.04
CA GLU A 195 6.20 -29.70 -4.94
C GLU A 195 6.78 -30.16 -6.29
N PRO A 196 6.06 -30.94 -7.13
CA PRO A 196 6.59 -31.35 -8.44
C PRO A 196 6.72 -30.19 -9.44
N ALA A 197 5.80 -29.20 -9.40
CA ALA A 197 5.85 -28.06 -10.31
C ALA A 197 7.08 -27.16 -10.07
N ALA A 198 7.57 -27.10 -8.85
CA ALA A 198 8.82 -26.41 -8.51
C ALA A 198 10.06 -27.14 -9.07
N ILE A 199 9.97 -28.47 -9.23
CA ILE A 199 11.06 -29.32 -9.76
C ILE A 199 11.04 -29.38 -11.29
N GLU A 200 9.85 -29.46 -11.91
CA GLU A 200 9.71 -29.61 -13.39
C GLU A 200 9.90 -28.30 -14.16
N SER A 201 9.70 -27.14 -13.56
CA SER A 201 9.80 -25.87 -14.27
C SER A 201 11.23 -25.50 -14.67
N GLY A 202 12.25 -26.33 -14.47
CA GLY A 202 13.62 -26.09 -14.98
C GLY A 202 14.16 -24.67 -14.69
N LEU A 203 13.44 -23.90 -13.92
CA LEU A 203 13.86 -22.65 -13.39
C LEU A 203 14.94 -23.00 -12.39
N ALA A 204 16.19 -22.80 -12.86
CA ALA A 204 17.36 -22.83 -12.00
C ALA A 204 16.95 -22.34 -10.64
N THR A 205 17.18 -23.16 -9.62
CA THR A 205 17.02 -22.75 -8.23
C THR A 205 17.55 -21.32 -8.15
N PRO A 206 16.69 -20.31 -7.92
CA PRO A 206 17.23 -18.98 -7.72
C PRO A 206 18.18 -19.12 -6.56
N ASP A 207 19.25 -18.32 -6.52
CA ASP A 207 20.07 -18.06 -5.34
C ASP A 207 19.13 -17.50 -4.23
N ILE A 208 18.28 -18.37 -3.72
CA ILE A 208 17.64 -18.20 -2.43
C ILE A 208 18.75 -18.65 -1.48
N PRO A 209 19.21 -17.81 -0.56
CA PRO A 209 20.18 -18.23 0.45
C PRO A 209 19.68 -19.56 1.02
N ASP A 210 20.50 -20.58 1.00
CA ASP A 210 20.21 -21.99 1.36
C ASP A 210 19.81 -22.18 2.84
N THR A 211 19.28 -21.15 3.47
CA THR A 211 18.91 -21.18 4.88
C THR A 211 17.57 -20.50 5.07
N PHE A 212 16.52 -21.28 4.93
CA PHE A 212 15.39 -21.05 5.82
C PHE A 212 15.96 -21.13 7.25
N PRO A 213 15.90 -20.04 8.04
CA PRO A 213 16.66 -19.99 9.30
C PRO A 213 16.21 -21.13 10.18
N ALA A 214 17.00 -22.21 10.19
CA ALA A 214 16.82 -23.31 11.09
C ALA A 214 16.89 -22.74 12.51
N LYS A 215 15.72 -22.58 13.17
CA LYS A 215 15.56 -22.13 14.55
C LYS A 215 15.89 -20.66 14.86
N SER A 216 15.64 -19.70 13.97
CA SER A 216 15.63 -18.30 14.41
C SER A 216 14.31 -17.98 15.14
N ARG A 217 14.32 -18.01 16.45
CA ARG A 217 13.23 -17.57 17.36
C ARG A 217 12.94 -16.06 17.30
N GLN A 218 13.33 -15.37 16.24
CA GLN A 218 13.34 -13.89 16.16
C GLN A 218 12.68 -13.32 14.93
N THR A 219 11.89 -14.10 14.19
CA THR A 219 11.11 -13.54 13.08
C THR A 219 9.81 -13.00 13.64
N ALA A 220 9.47 -11.75 13.32
CA ALA A 220 8.18 -11.18 13.67
C ALA A 220 7.07 -12.03 13.04
N CYS A 221 5.97 -12.23 13.75
CA CYS A 221 4.79 -12.90 13.19
C CYS A 221 4.23 -12.10 11.99
N PRO A 222 3.53 -12.75 11.05
CA PRO A 222 3.07 -12.13 9.81
C PRO A 222 2.11 -10.96 10.04
N VAL A 223 1.46 -10.92 11.20
CA VAL A 223 0.61 -9.81 11.64
C VAL A 223 0.69 -9.68 13.17
N ARG A 224 0.60 -8.45 13.66
CA ARG A 224 0.49 -8.20 15.11
C ARG A 224 -0.94 -8.50 15.56
N GLY A 225 -1.07 -9.33 16.61
CA GLY A 225 -2.38 -9.70 17.12
C GLY A 225 -2.32 -10.82 18.16
N ARG A 226 -3.46 -11.10 18.78
CA ARG A 226 -3.56 -12.17 19.79
C ARG A 226 -3.86 -13.51 19.11
N VAL A 227 -3.11 -14.55 19.44
CA VAL A 227 -3.43 -15.91 19.02
C VAL A 227 -4.71 -16.37 19.74
N ILE A 228 -5.74 -16.65 18.98
CA ILE A 228 -7.06 -17.10 19.47
C ILE A 228 -7.28 -18.61 19.31
N GLU A 229 -6.58 -19.24 18.36
CA GLU A 229 -6.54 -20.70 18.24
C GLU A 229 -5.07 -21.14 18.05
N GLN A 230 -4.67 -22.12 18.87
CA GLN A 230 -3.30 -22.63 18.85
C GLN A 230 -3.14 -23.81 17.89
N PHE A 231 -1.90 -24.07 17.46
CA PHE A 231 -1.56 -25.25 16.69
C PHE A 231 -1.99 -26.54 17.41
N GLY A 232 -2.58 -27.46 16.66
CA GLY A 232 -3.05 -28.75 17.19
C GLY A 232 -4.35 -28.69 17.99
N SER A 233 -4.96 -27.50 18.16
CA SER A 233 -6.28 -27.41 18.80
C SER A 233 -7.34 -28.23 18.07
N ALA A 234 -8.23 -28.87 18.85
CA ALA A 234 -9.28 -29.72 18.29
C ALA A 234 -10.32 -28.86 17.55
N ARG A 235 -10.64 -29.24 16.33
CA ARG A 235 -11.79 -28.74 15.55
C ARG A 235 -12.68 -29.89 15.15
N SER A 236 -13.96 -29.56 14.81
CA SER A 236 -14.93 -30.55 14.30
C SER A 236 -14.46 -31.17 12.97
N GLY A 237 -13.47 -32.04 12.98
CA GLY A 237 -12.92 -32.70 11.78
C GLY A 237 -11.42 -32.87 11.75
N GLY A 238 -10.72 -32.58 12.84
CA GLY A 238 -9.28 -32.77 12.91
C GLY A 238 -8.59 -31.80 13.88
N ARG A 239 -7.30 -31.63 13.67
CA ARG A 239 -6.48 -30.68 14.43
C ARG A 239 -6.09 -29.51 13.54
N LEU A 240 -6.06 -28.31 14.10
CA LEU A 240 -5.64 -27.10 13.40
C LEU A 240 -4.17 -27.19 13.02
N GLY A 241 -3.87 -27.18 11.72
CA GLY A 241 -2.52 -27.29 11.17
C GLY A 241 -1.74 -25.96 11.12
N GLY A 242 -2.10 -25.00 11.97
CA GLY A 242 -1.49 -23.68 12.08
C GLY A 242 -2.00 -22.96 13.32
N ILE A 243 -1.91 -21.65 13.36
CA ILE A 243 -2.46 -20.77 14.40
C ILE A 243 -3.45 -19.79 13.78
N LEU A 244 -4.36 -19.29 14.59
CA LEU A 244 -5.26 -18.22 14.20
C LEU A 244 -4.94 -16.99 15.04
N ILE A 245 -4.59 -15.89 14.35
CA ILE A 245 -4.23 -14.62 14.94
C ILE A 245 -5.38 -13.64 14.72
N ALA A 246 -6.02 -13.17 15.80
CA ALA A 246 -7.00 -12.10 15.72
C ALA A 246 -6.29 -10.79 15.41
N ALA A 247 -6.70 -10.14 14.33
CA ALA A 247 -6.18 -8.84 13.93
C ALA A 247 -7.28 -8.05 13.21
N ARG A 248 -7.12 -6.73 13.17
CA ARG A 248 -8.09 -5.84 12.52
C ARG A 248 -8.15 -6.12 11.01
N GLU A 249 -9.34 -6.14 10.44
CA GLU A 249 -9.54 -6.23 9.00
C GLU A 249 -8.75 -5.12 8.26
N GLY A 250 -8.11 -5.48 7.15
CA GLY A 250 -7.23 -4.58 6.39
C GLY A 250 -5.80 -4.42 6.95
N SER A 251 -5.50 -5.01 8.12
CA SER A 251 -4.12 -4.99 8.63
C SER A 251 -3.16 -5.68 7.67
N PRO A 252 -1.94 -5.15 7.46
CA PRO A 252 -0.98 -5.74 6.53
C PRO A 252 -0.47 -7.09 7.03
N VAL A 253 -0.51 -8.09 6.16
CA VAL A 253 0.10 -9.41 6.35
C VAL A 253 1.45 -9.42 5.67
N ARG A 254 2.49 -9.80 6.40
CA ARG A 254 3.89 -9.79 5.93
C ARG A 254 4.43 -11.21 5.78
N ALA A 255 5.28 -11.40 4.76
CA ALA A 255 6.04 -12.64 4.60
C ALA A 255 7.00 -12.83 5.78
N VAL A 256 7.01 -14.03 6.37
CA VAL A 256 7.90 -14.34 7.51
C VAL A 256 9.34 -14.60 7.08
N SER A 257 9.58 -14.95 5.82
CA SER A 257 10.90 -15.21 5.24
C SER A 257 10.89 -14.91 3.75
N ASP A 258 12.08 -14.82 3.16
CA ASP A 258 12.25 -14.74 1.71
C ASP A 258 11.70 -16.00 1.05
N GLY A 259 11.22 -15.87 -0.19
CA GLY A 259 10.69 -17.02 -0.91
C GLY A 259 10.03 -16.65 -2.24
N ARG A 260 9.31 -17.63 -2.77
CA ARG A 260 8.52 -17.48 -4.00
C ARG A 260 7.08 -17.86 -3.72
N VAL A 261 6.13 -17.09 -4.26
CA VAL A 261 4.71 -17.39 -4.15
C VAL A 261 4.38 -18.63 -4.98
N ALA A 262 3.98 -19.68 -4.32
CA ALA A 262 3.59 -20.96 -4.92
C ALA A 262 2.08 -21.03 -5.20
N PHE A 263 1.28 -20.30 -4.43
CA PHE A 263 -0.18 -20.20 -4.62
C PHE A 263 -0.70 -18.85 -4.15
N SER A 264 -1.63 -18.26 -4.89
CA SER A 264 -2.25 -16.98 -4.54
C SER A 264 -3.65 -16.89 -5.15
N ASP A 265 -4.66 -17.50 -4.52
CA ASP A 265 -6.06 -17.46 -4.96
C ASP A 265 -6.99 -17.90 -3.81
N TRP A 266 -8.28 -17.98 -4.12
CA TRP A 266 -9.30 -18.47 -3.20
C TRP A 266 -9.29 -20.00 -3.12
N LEU A 267 -9.27 -20.52 -1.89
CA LEU A 267 -9.37 -21.94 -1.61
C LEU A 267 -10.53 -22.19 -0.63
N ARG A 268 -11.39 -23.16 -0.98
CA ARG A 268 -12.53 -23.54 -0.13
C ARG A 268 -12.06 -23.90 1.28
N GLY A 269 -12.68 -23.28 2.29
CA GLY A 269 -12.36 -23.47 3.70
C GLY A 269 -11.24 -22.58 4.23
N TYR A 270 -10.41 -22.01 3.34
CA TYR A 270 -9.31 -21.08 3.66
C TYR A 270 -9.53 -19.67 3.12
N GLY A 271 -10.54 -19.46 2.25
CA GLY A 271 -10.77 -18.17 1.61
C GLY A 271 -9.61 -17.74 0.73
N LEU A 272 -9.31 -16.47 0.69
CA LEU A 272 -8.13 -15.93 -0.01
C LEU A 272 -6.86 -16.38 0.71
N LEU A 273 -6.06 -17.18 0.04
CA LEU A 273 -4.87 -17.87 0.55
C LEU A 273 -3.65 -17.49 -0.27
N THR A 274 -2.55 -17.19 0.40
CA THR A 274 -1.21 -17.16 -0.19
C THR A 274 -0.36 -18.26 0.42
N ILE A 275 0.37 -19.00 -0.41
CA ILE A 275 1.39 -19.97 -0.01
C ILE A 275 2.72 -19.50 -0.55
N ILE A 276 3.75 -19.43 0.29
CA ILE A 276 5.10 -19.06 -0.07
C ILE A 276 6.00 -20.28 0.14
N ASP A 277 6.72 -20.64 -0.90
CA ASP A 277 7.79 -21.63 -0.85
C ASP A 277 9.10 -20.92 -0.50
N HIS A 278 9.74 -21.38 0.57
CA HIS A 278 11.00 -20.84 1.10
C HIS A 278 12.23 -21.69 0.74
N GLY A 279 12.02 -22.78 -0.03
CA GLY A 279 13.05 -23.78 -0.28
C GLY A 279 13.13 -24.79 0.86
N ASP A 280 14.04 -25.77 0.77
CA ASP A 280 14.26 -26.85 1.74
C ASP A 280 12.99 -27.56 2.22
N SER A 281 11.98 -27.67 1.34
CA SER A 281 10.67 -28.24 1.65
C SER A 281 9.91 -27.49 2.76
N HIS A 282 10.17 -26.18 2.95
CA HIS A 282 9.44 -25.34 3.88
C HIS A 282 8.49 -24.39 3.15
N MET A 283 7.25 -24.35 3.61
CA MET A 283 6.22 -23.45 3.07
C MET A 283 5.50 -22.73 4.19
N SER A 284 5.15 -21.46 3.97
CA SER A 284 4.26 -20.70 4.85
C SER A 284 2.92 -20.42 4.18
N LEU A 285 1.84 -20.51 4.95
CA LEU A 285 0.46 -20.38 4.52
C LEU A 285 -0.19 -19.21 5.24
N TYR A 286 -0.84 -18.33 4.48
CA TYR A 286 -1.52 -17.12 4.96
C TYR A 286 -2.95 -17.14 4.42
N ALA A 287 -3.95 -17.45 5.26
CA ALA A 287 -5.33 -17.60 4.83
C ALA A 287 -6.30 -16.67 5.56
N TYR A 288 -7.55 -16.62 5.05
CA TYR A 288 -8.62 -15.70 5.45
C TYR A 288 -8.34 -14.24 5.12
N ASN A 289 -7.48 -13.99 4.13
CA ASN A 289 -7.12 -12.64 3.74
C ASN A 289 -8.31 -11.85 3.16
N GLN A 290 -8.24 -10.53 3.24
CA GLN A 290 -9.16 -9.62 2.57
C GLN A 290 -8.74 -9.42 1.11
N SER A 291 -7.45 -9.20 0.86
CA SER A 291 -6.88 -9.02 -0.48
C SER A 291 -5.50 -9.65 -0.56
N LEU A 292 -5.11 -10.06 -1.77
CA LEU A 292 -3.80 -10.63 -2.10
C LEU A 292 -3.04 -9.65 -2.99
N TYR A 293 -1.78 -9.35 -2.65
CA TYR A 293 -0.94 -8.39 -3.37
C TYR A 293 0.06 -9.06 -4.31
N LYS A 294 0.27 -10.35 -4.17
CA LYS A 294 1.26 -11.13 -4.93
C LYS A 294 0.60 -12.17 -5.81
N ASN A 295 1.20 -12.43 -6.95
CA ASN A 295 0.78 -13.46 -7.89
C ASN A 295 1.69 -14.69 -7.77
N VAL A 296 1.21 -15.82 -8.28
CA VAL A 296 2.03 -17.04 -8.37
C VAL A 296 3.29 -16.77 -9.18
N GLY A 297 4.43 -17.18 -8.65
CA GLY A 297 5.76 -16.97 -9.23
C GLY A 297 6.48 -15.72 -8.76
N ASP A 298 5.81 -14.76 -8.09
CA ASP A 298 6.46 -13.57 -7.56
C ASP A 298 7.48 -13.92 -6.47
N LYS A 299 8.63 -13.24 -6.49
CA LYS A 299 9.60 -13.28 -5.39
C LYS A 299 9.11 -12.35 -4.27
N VAL A 300 9.30 -12.77 -3.04
CA VAL A 300 8.98 -11.99 -1.84
C VAL A 300 10.16 -12.00 -0.88
N THR A 301 10.33 -10.90 -0.16
CA THR A 301 11.35 -10.76 0.86
C THR A 301 10.71 -10.76 2.26
N ALA A 302 11.48 -11.16 3.27
CA ALA A 302 11.03 -11.14 4.66
C ALA A 302 10.53 -9.74 5.06
N GLY A 303 9.37 -9.68 5.71
CA GLY A 303 8.72 -8.41 6.09
C GLY A 303 7.93 -7.70 4.99
N GLU A 304 8.00 -8.18 3.74
CA GLU A 304 7.23 -7.60 2.62
C GLU A 304 5.73 -7.85 2.81
N VAL A 305 4.90 -6.84 2.47
CA VAL A 305 3.44 -6.97 2.55
C VAL A 305 2.94 -7.81 1.38
N ILE A 306 2.31 -8.94 1.68
CA ILE A 306 1.82 -9.93 0.71
C ILE A 306 0.30 -9.97 0.61
N ALA A 307 -0.40 -9.57 1.68
CA ALA A 307 -1.86 -9.62 1.77
C ALA A 307 -2.36 -8.65 2.85
N THR A 308 -3.68 -8.58 3.03
CA THR A 308 -4.31 -7.92 4.18
C THR A 308 -5.24 -8.90 4.90
N VAL A 309 -5.32 -8.75 6.24
CA VAL A 309 -6.20 -9.54 7.11
C VAL A 309 -7.65 -9.35 6.69
N GLY A 310 -8.42 -10.43 6.67
CA GLY A 310 -9.82 -10.38 6.29
C GLY A 310 -10.69 -11.38 7.03
N VAL A 311 -11.83 -11.65 6.41
CA VAL A 311 -12.88 -12.57 6.88
C VAL A 311 -13.27 -13.55 5.77
N SER A 312 -12.42 -13.76 4.74
CA SER A 312 -12.74 -14.67 3.63
C SER A 312 -12.84 -16.13 4.09
N GLY A 313 -13.38 -17.00 3.22
CA GLY A 313 -13.61 -18.41 3.56
C GLY A 313 -14.76 -18.66 4.50
N GLY A 314 -15.68 -17.67 4.65
CA GLY A 314 -16.87 -17.80 5.48
C GLY A 314 -16.64 -17.56 6.98
N ARG A 315 -15.62 -16.84 7.36
CA ARG A 315 -15.39 -16.47 8.77
C ARG A 315 -16.30 -15.32 9.22
N PRO A 316 -16.80 -15.38 10.46
CA PRO A 316 -17.57 -14.28 11.05
C PRO A 316 -16.69 -13.12 11.54
N GLU A 317 -15.49 -13.42 12.03
CA GLU A 317 -14.57 -12.44 12.65
C GLU A 317 -13.24 -12.33 11.88
N PRO A 318 -12.66 -11.10 11.83
CA PRO A 318 -11.40 -10.89 11.16
C PRO A 318 -10.23 -11.60 11.87
N GLY A 319 -9.35 -12.18 11.09
CA GLY A 319 -8.16 -12.85 11.59
C GLY A 319 -7.35 -13.50 10.49
N LEU A 320 -6.09 -13.79 10.78
CA LEU A 320 -5.17 -14.48 9.89
C LEU A 320 -4.98 -15.92 10.35
N PHE A 321 -5.26 -16.89 9.51
CA PHE A 321 -4.71 -18.23 9.67
C PHE A 321 -3.27 -18.22 9.18
N PHE A 322 -2.36 -18.61 10.04
CA PHE A 322 -0.94 -18.75 9.72
C PHE A 322 -0.49 -20.19 9.99
N GLY A 323 0.06 -20.82 8.96
CA GLY A 323 0.58 -22.18 9.03
C GLY A 323 1.99 -22.28 8.47
N ILE A 324 2.78 -23.22 8.99
CA ILE A 324 4.05 -23.62 8.40
C ILE A 324 4.00 -25.10 8.09
N ARG A 325 4.56 -25.46 6.95
CA ARG A 325 4.71 -26.84 6.51
C ARG A 325 6.19 -27.17 6.32
N GLU A 326 6.61 -28.29 6.84
CA GLU A 326 7.91 -28.88 6.57
C GLU A 326 7.71 -30.24 5.93
N LYS A 327 8.21 -30.43 4.71
CA LYS A 327 7.99 -31.67 3.91
C LYS A 327 6.51 -32.04 3.84
N GLY A 328 5.62 -31.05 3.57
CA GLY A 328 4.18 -31.20 3.51
C GLY A 328 3.47 -31.36 4.86
N LYS A 329 4.16 -31.58 5.97
CA LYS A 329 3.57 -31.79 7.30
C LYS A 329 3.43 -30.47 8.06
N PRO A 330 2.30 -30.24 8.76
CA PRO A 330 2.13 -29.04 9.57
C PRO A 330 3.06 -29.07 10.79
N ILE A 331 3.75 -27.96 11.03
CA ILE A 331 4.57 -27.73 12.22
C ILE A 331 4.04 -26.51 12.98
N ASN A 332 4.40 -26.40 14.27
CA ASN A 332 3.91 -25.30 15.11
C ASN A 332 4.54 -23.95 14.71
N PRO A 333 3.75 -22.99 14.20
CA PRO A 333 4.30 -21.69 13.78
C PRO A 333 4.90 -20.86 14.91
N LEU A 334 4.47 -21.06 16.16
CA LEU A 334 4.99 -20.33 17.32
C LEU A 334 6.44 -20.68 17.66
N THR A 335 7.01 -21.71 17.05
CA THR A 335 8.46 -21.97 17.14
C THR A 335 9.28 -21.06 16.24
N TRP A 336 8.63 -20.35 15.31
CA TRP A 336 9.24 -19.49 14.29
C TRP A 336 9.01 -18.00 14.53
N CYS A 337 7.89 -17.62 15.14
CA CYS A 337 7.56 -16.23 15.38
C CYS A 337 6.97 -16.00 16.79
N ASN A 338 7.17 -14.78 17.32
CA ASN A 338 6.57 -14.33 18.56
C ASN A 338 5.44 -13.35 18.24
N PRO A 339 4.15 -13.65 18.54
CA PRO A 339 3.02 -12.80 18.22
C PRO A 339 2.96 -11.50 19.05
N ASN A 340 3.78 -11.36 20.08
CA ASN A 340 3.83 -10.20 20.98
C ASN A 340 4.90 -9.17 20.59
N GLU A 341 5.68 -9.42 19.58
CA GLU A 341 6.64 -8.50 18.97
C GLU A 341 6.09 -7.95 17.64
#